data_6eac647fa288ff8b06dfa6f0c56f8bef
#
_entry.id   6eac647fa288ff8b06dfa6f0c56f8bef
#
_cell.length_a   1.000
_cell.length_b   1.000
_cell.length_c   1.000
_cell.angle_alpha   90.00
_cell.angle_beta   90.00
_cell.angle_gamma   90.00
#
_symmetry.space_group_name_H-M   'P 1'
#
loop_
_entity.id
_entity.type
_entity.pdbx_description
1 polymer ?
#
loop_
_entity_poly.entity_id
_entity_poly.type
_entity_poly.pdbx_seq_one_letter_code
_entity_poly.pdbx_strand_id
1 'polypeptide(L)'
;KLQKIKNYKEVGDMANYAIQVHSLKSDARYFGFEKLAEISYDHELKSKVNDMYYVTEHFDELMTEANRIVNLVKKYMGVGTVSEESYKKEENHDKAILVVDDSNIIRNFILKIFKDDFEVIVANDGKEALDIINDPEKNTKIKAMLLDLNMPNVNGFEVLDYFKNNDLFTKYPTSIITGVDDKESIEKAYKYPIIDILLKPFNERDIKRVLEKTLNNIM
;
A
#
# COMPACT_ATOMS: atom_id res chain seq x y z
N LYS A 1 -3.15 -4.60 9.93
CA LYS A 1 -2.51 -5.71 9.16
C LYS A 1 -2.45 -7.01 9.98
N LEU A 2 -1.79 -7.08 11.14
CA LEU A 2 -1.66 -8.33 11.93
C LEU A 2 -3.01 -8.95 12.30
N GLN A 3 -4.03 -8.15 12.61
CA GLN A 3 -5.37 -8.67 12.89
C GLN A 3 -6.00 -9.33 11.65
N LYS A 4 -5.80 -8.74 10.44
CA LYS A 4 -6.29 -9.33 9.19
C LYS A 4 -5.61 -10.67 8.91
N ILE A 5 -4.28 -10.77 9.10
CA ILE A 5 -3.52 -12.03 8.97
C ILE A 5 -4.10 -13.11 9.88
N LYS A 6 -4.36 -12.76 11.15
CA LYS A 6 -4.98 -13.68 12.11
C LYS A 6 -6.35 -14.15 11.65
N ASN A 7 -7.21 -13.22 11.26
CA ASN A 7 -8.57 -13.53 10.82
C ASN A 7 -8.59 -14.45 9.60
N TYR A 8 -7.77 -14.16 8.56
CA TYR A 8 -7.70 -15.00 7.36
C TYR A 8 -7.17 -16.41 7.66
N LYS A 9 -6.20 -16.55 8.59
CA LYS A 9 -5.75 -17.85 9.07
C LYS A 9 -6.87 -18.61 9.77
N GLU A 10 -7.64 -17.95 10.64
CA GLU A 10 -8.73 -18.57 11.41
C GLU A 10 -9.88 -19.07 10.52
N VAL A 11 -10.21 -18.33 9.46
CA VAL A 11 -11.25 -18.74 8.50
C VAL A 11 -10.74 -19.62 7.35
N GLY A 12 -9.43 -19.92 7.30
CA GLY A 12 -8.80 -20.75 6.27
C GLY A 12 -8.69 -20.08 4.90
N ASP A 13 -8.82 -18.76 4.80
CA ASP A 13 -8.68 -18.01 3.55
C ASP A 13 -7.20 -17.79 3.22
N MET A 14 -6.57 -18.82 2.64
CA MET A 14 -5.14 -18.79 2.31
C MET A 14 -4.78 -17.82 1.20
N ALA A 15 -5.70 -17.50 0.30
CA ALA A 15 -5.46 -16.53 -0.76
C ALA A 15 -5.29 -15.12 -0.17
N ASN A 16 -6.22 -14.66 0.64
CA ASN A 16 -6.12 -13.36 1.32
C ASN A 16 -5.03 -13.35 2.40
N TYR A 17 -4.79 -14.47 3.06
CA TYR A 17 -3.65 -14.63 3.98
C TYR A 17 -2.33 -14.38 3.24
N ALA A 18 -2.11 -15.00 2.06
CA ALA A 18 -0.91 -14.81 1.24
C ALA A 18 -0.67 -13.34 0.89
N ILE A 19 -1.72 -12.61 0.52
CA ILE A 19 -1.65 -11.18 0.21
C ILE A 19 -1.17 -10.38 1.43
N GLN A 20 -1.73 -10.66 2.61
CA GLN A 20 -1.37 -9.92 3.83
C GLN A 20 0.05 -10.20 4.29
N VAL A 21 0.52 -11.45 4.21
CA VAL A 21 1.90 -11.77 4.58
C VAL A 21 2.90 -11.28 3.54
N HIS A 22 2.53 -11.23 2.25
CA HIS A 22 3.31 -10.56 1.22
C HIS A 22 3.53 -9.07 1.54
N SER A 23 2.46 -8.37 1.89
CA SER A 23 2.53 -6.97 2.30
C SER A 23 3.37 -6.79 3.59
N LEU A 24 3.25 -7.70 4.56
CA LEU A 24 4.08 -7.68 5.77
C LEU A 24 5.57 -7.90 5.44
N LYS A 25 5.89 -8.83 4.53
CA LYS A 25 7.25 -9.07 4.03
C LYS A 25 7.84 -7.79 3.41
N SER A 26 7.06 -7.12 2.56
CA SER A 26 7.49 -5.89 1.88
C SER A 26 7.78 -4.76 2.87
N ASP A 27 6.91 -4.56 3.86
CA ASP A 27 7.14 -3.61 4.94
C ASP A 27 8.41 -3.94 5.75
N ALA A 28 8.57 -5.22 6.13
CA ALA A 28 9.71 -5.67 6.91
C ALA A 28 11.04 -5.44 6.16
N ARG A 29 11.11 -5.74 4.87
CA ARG A 29 12.27 -5.45 4.01
C ARG A 29 12.55 -3.95 3.91
N TYR A 30 11.50 -3.15 3.72
CA TYR A 30 11.64 -1.70 3.61
C TYR A 30 12.35 -1.08 4.83
N PHE A 31 12.06 -1.61 6.02
CA PHE A 31 12.63 -1.11 7.27
C PHE A 31 13.87 -1.89 7.76
N GLY A 32 14.37 -2.84 6.97
CA GLY A 32 15.54 -3.65 7.33
C GLY A 32 15.30 -4.70 8.43
N PHE A 33 14.05 -5.14 8.63
CA PHE A 33 13.68 -6.18 9.56
C PHE A 33 13.78 -7.56 8.89
N GLU A 34 15.00 -7.98 8.55
CA GLU A 34 15.27 -9.15 7.72
C GLU A 34 14.60 -10.43 8.26
N LYS A 35 14.70 -10.68 9.58
CA LYS A 35 14.08 -11.86 10.19
C LYS A 35 12.56 -11.90 9.99
N LEU A 36 11.86 -10.78 10.17
CA LEU A 36 10.42 -10.72 9.92
C LEU A 36 10.10 -10.90 8.44
N ALA A 37 10.94 -10.38 7.56
CA ALA A 37 10.78 -10.53 6.12
C ALA A 37 10.94 -12.00 5.67
N GLU A 38 11.92 -12.72 6.21
CA GLU A 38 12.15 -14.15 5.93
C GLU A 38 10.97 -15.00 6.40
N ILE A 39 10.54 -14.85 7.67
CA ILE A 39 9.38 -15.59 8.20
C ILE A 39 8.12 -15.29 7.37
N SER A 40 7.89 -14.02 7.01
CA SER A 40 6.75 -13.63 6.18
C SER A 40 6.82 -14.22 4.77
N TYR A 41 8.02 -14.34 4.19
CA TYR A 41 8.24 -14.97 2.89
C TYR A 41 7.89 -16.45 2.90
N ASP A 42 8.32 -17.19 3.91
CA ASP A 42 7.99 -18.62 4.05
C ASP A 42 6.47 -18.81 4.20
N HIS A 43 5.81 -18.00 5.01
CA HIS A 43 4.36 -18.01 5.13
C HIS A 43 3.65 -17.67 3.81
N GLU A 44 4.18 -16.72 3.02
CA GLU A 44 3.65 -16.39 1.70
C GLU A 44 3.74 -17.58 0.75
N LEU A 45 4.91 -18.22 0.64
CA LEU A 45 5.11 -19.37 -0.24
C LEU A 45 4.18 -20.53 0.13
N LYS A 46 4.07 -20.83 1.42
CA LYS A 46 3.27 -21.94 1.94
C LYS A 46 1.77 -21.70 1.79
N SER A 47 1.32 -20.47 2.02
CA SER A 47 -0.09 -20.13 1.83
C SER A 47 -0.52 -20.15 0.35
N LYS A 48 0.35 -19.76 -0.60
CA LYS A 48 0.09 -19.85 -2.04
C LYS A 48 -0.13 -21.28 -2.54
N VAL A 49 0.47 -22.27 -1.87
CA VAL A 49 0.25 -23.71 -2.18
C VAL A 49 -0.76 -24.35 -1.22
N ASN A 50 -1.49 -23.54 -0.46
CA ASN A 50 -2.51 -23.97 0.50
C ASN A 50 -2.00 -24.93 1.59
N ASP A 51 -0.73 -24.79 2.02
CA ASP A 51 -0.13 -25.57 3.10
C ASP A 51 -0.56 -25.02 4.48
N MET A 52 -1.80 -25.33 4.86
CA MET A 52 -2.40 -24.93 6.12
C MET A 52 -1.67 -25.48 7.34
N TYR A 53 -1.06 -26.65 7.20
CA TYR A 53 -0.30 -27.26 8.30
C TYR A 53 0.90 -26.39 8.67
N TYR A 54 1.73 -26.04 7.68
CA TYR A 54 2.87 -25.15 7.90
C TYR A 54 2.45 -23.80 8.50
N VAL A 55 1.43 -23.16 7.89
CA VAL A 55 0.92 -21.86 8.36
C VAL A 55 0.47 -21.92 9.81
N THR A 56 -0.17 -23.02 10.22
CA THR A 56 -0.66 -23.17 11.60
C THR A 56 0.48 -23.39 12.59
N GLU A 57 1.43 -24.28 12.27
CA GLU A 57 2.56 -24.62 13.14
C GLU A 57 3.51 -23.44 13.38
N HIS A 58 3.72 -22.59 12.36
CA HIS A 58 4.68 -21.48 12.44
C HIS A 58 4.01 -20.12 12.70
N PHE A 59 2.68 -20.08 12.88
CA PHE A 59 1.93 -18.84 13.05
C PHE A 59 2.38 -18.02 14.27
N ASP A 60 2.63 -18.69 15.38
CA ASP A 60 3.05 -18.04 16.63
C ASP A 60 4.45 -17.40 16.50
N GLU A 61 5.34 -17.99 15.71
CA GLU A 61 6.64 -17.41 15.41
C GLU A 61 6.49 -16.11 14.61
N LEU A 62 5.68 -16.13 13.55
CA LEU A 62 5.37 -14.94 12.75
C LEU A 62 4.80 -13.82 13.61
N MET A 63 3.79 -14.13 14.44
CA MET A 63 3.13 -13.13 15.27
C MET A 63 4.02 -12.58 16.38
N THR A 64 4.86 -13.42 16.97
CA THR A 64 5.82 -13.02 18.00
C THR A 64 6.83 -12.03 17.44
N GLU A 65 7.43 -12.34 16.30
CA GLU A 65 8.42 -11.47 15.68
C GLU A 65 7.77 -10.16 15.17
N ALA A 66 6.58 -10.24 14.55
CA ALA A 66 5.85 -9.07 14.11
C ALA A 66 5.49 -8.13 15.29
N ASN A 67 5.01 -8.66 16.40
CA ASN A 67 4.71 -7.87 17.59
C ASN A 67 5.97 -7.28 18.23
N ARG A 68 7.09 -8.01 18.23
CA ARG A 68 8.39 -7.49 18.68
C ARG A 68 8.77 -6.24 17.88
N ILE A 69 8.66 -6.29 16.54
CA ILE A 69 8.97 -5.17 15.66
C ILE A 69 8.00 -4.01 15.89
N VAL A 70 6.68 -4.26 15.97
CA VAL A 70 5.69 -3.21 16.28
C VAL A 70 6.02 -2.48 17.58
N ASN A 71 6.40 -3.21 18.64
CA ASN A 71 6.75 -2.60 19.92
C ASN A 71 8.07 -1.81 19.84
N LEU A 72 9.04 -2.30 19.06
CA LEU A 72 10.29 -1.59 18.80
C LEU A 72 10.02 -0.26 18.11
N VAL A 73 9.25 -0.28 17.02
CA VAL A 73 8.88 0.91 16.25
C VAL A 73 8.11 1.91 17.12
N LYS A 74 7.12 1.47 17.89
CA LYS A 74 6.39 2.33 18.84
C LYS A 74 7.33 3.04 19.82
N LYS A 75 8.30 2.32 20.35
CA LYS A 75 9.29 2.88 21.31
C LYS A 75 10.16 3.96 20.65
N TYR A 76 10.62 3.74 19.41
CA TYR A 76 11.48 4.69 18.71
C TYR A 76 10.73 5.89 18.13
N MET A 77 9.46 5.72 17.73
CA MET A 77 8.67 6.81 17.16
C MET A 77 8.00 7.71 18.20
N GLY A 78 8.11 7.39 19.49
CA GLY A 78 7.43 8.14 20.55
C GLY A 78 5.90 8.07 20.47
N VAL A 79 5.37 7.07 19.75
CA VAL A 79 3.94 6.96 19.47
C VAL A 79 3.27 6.19 20.60
N GLY A 80 2.85 6.93 21.61
CA GLY A 80 1.59 6.61 22.27
C GLY A 80 0.50 6.95 21.24
N THR A 81 -0.28 5.95 20.83
CA THR A 81 -1.52 6.05 20.04
C THR A 81 -1.75 7.41 19.36
N VAL A 82 -1.20 7.60 18.16
CA VAL A 82 -1.67 8.66 17.28
C VAL A 82 -2.98 8.13 16.71
N SER A 83 -4.11 8.59 17.26
CA SER A 83 -5.41 8.45 16.64
C SER A 83 -5.38 9.16 15.29
N GLU A 84 -6.08 8.62 14.30
CA GLU A 84 -6.24 9.22 12.95
C GLU A 84 -6.79 10.66 12.99
N GLU A 85 -7.24 11.12 14.15
CA GLU A 85 -7.77 12.47 14.41
C GLU A 85 -6.73 13.60 14.54
N SER A 86 -5.41 13.31 14.62
CA SER A 86 -4.40 14.34 14.90
C SER A 86 -3.88 15.10 13.66
N TYR A 87 -4.36 14.77 12.46
CA TYR A 87 -3.91 15.44 11.22
C TYR A 87 -4.90 16.47 10.65
N LYS A 88 -5.93 16.87 11.42
CA LYS A 88 -6.79 18.00 11.06
C LYS A 88 -6.11 19.34 11.40
N LYS A 89 -5.07 19.69 10.67
CA LYS A 89 -4.78 21.09 10.36
C LYS A 89 -5.35 21.31 8.96
N GLU A 90 -6.43 22.04 8.87
CA GLU A 90 -7.03 22.48 7.61
C GLU A 90 -6.05 23.48 6.94
N GLU A 91 -5.00 22.97 6.33
CA GLU A 91 -4.32 23.69 5.27
C GLU A 91 -5.13 23.43 4.01
N ASN A 92 -5.81 24.47 3.53
CA ASN A 92 -6.70 24.39 2.36
C ASN A 92 -5.84 24.28 1.09
N HIS A 93 -5.36 23.08 0.78
CA HIS A 93 -4.62 22.83 -0.45
C HIS A 93 -5.58 22.77 -1.64
N ASP A 94 -5.26 23.49 -2.71
CA ASP A 94 -6.02 23.48 -3.97
C ASP A 94 -5.81 22.19 -4.76
N LYS A 95 -4.82 21.39 -4.39
CA LYS A 95 -4.43 20.13 -5.06
C LYS A 95 -4.33 19.00 -4.06
N ALA A 96 -4.89 17.86 -4.44
CA ALA A 96 -4.78 16.62 -3.66
C ALA A 96 -4.03 15.52 -4.45
N ILE A 97 -3.41 14.62 -3.72
CA ILE A 97 -2.90 13.34 -4.25
C ILE A 97 -3.62 12.19 -3.55
N LEU A 98 -4.00 11.16 -4.31
CA LEU A 98 -4.59 9.94 -3.77
C LEU A 98 -3.51 8.87 -3.62
N VAL A 99 -3.33 8.39 -2.39
CA VAL A 99 -2.36 7.32 -2.05
C VAL A 99 -3.12 6.07 -1.65
N VAL A 100 -2.97 5.03 -2.45
CA VAL A 100 -3.68 3.75 -2.30
C VAL A 100 -2.68 2.65 -2.00
N ASP A 101 -2.64 2.20 -0.75
CA ASP A 101 -1.70 1.18 -0.26
C ASP A 101 -2.29 0.55 1.01
N ASP A 102 -2.22 -0.76 1.19
CA ASP A 102 -2.76 -1.41 2.40
C ASP A 102 -1.85 -1.22 3.64
N SER A 103 -0.62 -0.77 3.43
CA SER A 103 0.35 -0.49 4.49
C SER A 103 0.15 0.90 5.10
N ASN A 104 -0.32 0.97 6.35
CA ASN A 104 -0.36 2.23 7.12
C ASN A 104 1.00 2.93 7.19
N ILE A 105 2.09 2.15 7.17
CA ILE A 105 3.44 2.68 7.28
C ILE A 105 3.80 3.45 6.01
N ILE A 106 3.52 2.87 4.84
CA ILE A 106 3.78 3.50 3.53
C ILE A 106 2.90 4.76 3.39
N ARG A 107 1.59 4.65 3.68
CA ARG A 107 0.69 5.80 3.61
C ARG A 107 1.14 6.94 4.52
N ASN A 108 1.50 6.65 5.79
CA ASN A 108 1.98 7.66 6.73
C ASN A 108 3.33 8.24 6.32
N PHE A 109 4.23 7.46 5.73
CA PHE A 109 5.49 7.94 5.20
C PHE A 109 5.25 8.94 4.05
N ILE A 110 4.40 8.59 3.08
CA ILE A 110 4.07 9.47 1.95
C ILE A 110 3.33 10.73 2.43
N LEU A 111 2.36 10.57 3.35
CA LEU A 111 1.64 11.69 3.94
C LEU A 111 2.61 12.67 4.62
N LYS A 112 3.56 12.19 5.42
CA LYS A 112 4.56 13.04 6.08
C LYS A 112 5.41 13.84 5.09
N ILE A 113 5.73 13.27 3.93
CA ILE A 113 6.56 13.93 2.90
C ILE A 113 5.79 15.05 2.19
N PHE A 114 4.49 14.84 1.92
CA PHE A 114 3.74 15.72 1.02
C PHE A 114 2.66 16.59 1.69
N LYS A 115 2.41 16.43 2.99
CA LYS A 115 1.35 17.15 3.72
C LYS A 115 1.47 18.67 3.67
N ASP A 116 2.68 19.20 3.47
CA ASP A 116 2.94 20.64 3.42
C ASP A 116 2.70 21.21 1.99
N ASP A 117 2.66 20.35 0.96
CA ASP A 117 2.52 20.74 -0.44
C ASP A 117 1.14 20.35 -1.03
N PHE A 118 0.52 19.29 -0.50
CA PHE A 118 -0.72 18.69 -1.03
C PHE A 118 -1.65 18.24 0.09
N GLU A 119 -2.95 18.26 -0.20
CA GLU A 119 -3.91 17.43 0.52
C GLU A 119 -3.63 15.95 0.16
N VAL A 120 -3.22 15.14 1.15
CA VAL A 120 -2.95 13.71 0.92
C VAL A 120 -4.16 12.90 1.34
N ILE A 121 -4.93 12.45 0.35
CA ILE A 121 -6.07 11.56 0.54
C ILE A 121 -5.55 10.13 0.51
N VAL A 122 -5.92 9.32 1.50
CA VAL A 122 -5.45 7.94 1.62
C VAL A 122 -6.59 6.94 1.46
N ALA A 123 -6.30 5.81 0.82
CA ALA A 123 -7.19 4.66 0.72
C ALA A 123 -6.44 3.38 1.12
N ASN A 124 -7.13 2.48 1.82
CA ASN A 124 -6.55 1.24 2.35
C ASN A 124 -6.59 0.08 1.34
N ASP A 125 -7.42 0.20 0.33
CA ASP A 125 -7.57 -0.78 -0.76
C ASP A 125 -8.18 -0.12 -2.00
N GLY A 126 -8.28 -0.89 -3.07
CA GLY A 126 -8.83 -0.39 -4.34
C GLY A 126 -10.32 -0.03 -4.26
N LYS A 127 -11.09 -0.68 -3.37
CA LYS A 127 -12.51 -0.34 -3.21
C LYS A 127 -12.67 1.07 -2.65
N GLU A 128 -11.97 1.38 -1.55
CA GLU A 128 -11.98 2.73 -0.96
C GLU A 128 -11.48 3.78 -1.95
N ALA A 129 -10.44 3.45 -2.75
CA ALA A 129 -9.95 4.33 -3.81
C ALA A 129 -11.02 4.63 -4.86
N LEU A 130 -11.76 3.62 -5.33
CA LEU A 130 -12.85 3.81 -6.28
C LEU A 130 -14.02 4.58 -5.68
N ASP A 131 -14.35 4.37 -4.41
CA ASP A 131 -15.38 5.13 -3.71
C ASP A 131 -15.01 6.63 -3.64
N ILE A 132 -13.74 6.95 -3.37
CA ILE A 132 -13.22 8.34 -3.38
C ILE A 132 -13.26 8.94 -4.79
N ILE A 133 -12.84 8.21 -5.82
CA ILE A 133 -12.83 8.66 -7.22
C ILE A 133 -14.24 8.93 -7.74
N ASN A 134 -15.22 8.18 -7.28
CA ASN A 134 -16.62 8.34 -7.68
C ASN A 134 -17.40 9.36 -6.82
N ASP A 135 -16.80 9.89 -5.76
CA ASP A 135 -17.40 10.92 -4.91
C ASP A 135 -17.08 12.32 -5.47
N PRO A 136 -18.08 13.07 -6.01
CA PRO A 136 -17.85 14.39 -6.59
C PRO A 136 -17.28 15.42 -5.60
N GLU A 137 -17.52 15.26 -4.30
CA GLU A 137 -17.01 16.19 -3.28
C GLU A 137 -15.52 15.96 -3.00
N LYS A 138 -15.05 14.72 -3.12
CA LYS A 138 -13.68 14.34 -2.81
C LYS A 138 -12.74 14.37 -4.02
N ASN A 139 -13.25 14.06 -5.21
CA ASN A 139 -12.42 13.83 -6.38
C ASN A 139 -11.95 15.10 -7.11
N THR A 140 -12.54 16.26 -6.85
CA THR A 140 -12.31 17.50 -7.62
C THR A 140 -10.88 18.01 -7.52
N LYS A 141 -10.22 17.81 -6.38
CA LYS A 141 -8.87 18.28 -6.12
C LYS A 141 -7.79 17.27 -6.51
N ILE A 142 -8.13 15.99 -6.74
CA ILE A 142 -7.15 14.93 -7.00
C ILE A 142 -6.46 15.18 -8.34
N LYS A 143 -5.13 15.31 -8.30
CA LYS A 143 -4.27 15.57 -9.47
C LYS A 143 -3.38 14.40 -9.84
N ALA A 144 -3.15 13.45 -8.94
CA ALA A 144 -2.35 12.26 -9.17
C ALA A 144 -2.78 11.12 -8.25
N MET A 145 -2.55 9.88 -8.67
CA MET A 145 -2.73 8.68 -7.84
C MET A 145 -1.42 7.90 -7.76
N LEU A 146 -1.06 7.49 -6.54
CA LEU A 146 -0.01 6.54 -6.24
C LEU A 146 -0.69 5.24 -5.78
N LEU A 147 -0.53 4.15 -6.54
CA LEU A 147 -1.32 2.93 -6.40
C LEU A 147 -0.43 1.72 -6.16
N ASP A 148 -0.66 1.01 -5.05
CA ASP A 148 -0.12 -0.35 -4.87
C ASP A 148 -0.92 -1.37 -5.68
N LEU A 149 -0.22 -2.37 -6.23
CA LEU A 149 -0.86 -3.46 -6.98
C LEU A 149 -1.39 -4.56 -6.05
N ASN A 150 -0.69 -4.82 -4.95
CA ASN A 150 -0.93 -5.98 -4.10
C ASN A 150 -1.70 -5.59 -2.83
N MET A 151 -3.01 -5.44 -2.96
CA MET A 151 -3.90 -5.10 -1.87
C MET A 151 -5.04 -6.11 -1.73
N PRO A 152 -5.59 -6.29 -0.52
CA PRO A 152 -6.77 -7.14 -0.29
C PRO A 152 -8.05 -6.49 -0.85
N ASN A 153 -9.11 -7.29 -0.98
CA ASN A 153 -10.44 -6.95 -1.47
C ASN A 153 -10.41 -6.58 -2.97
N VAL A 154 -10.21 -5.31 -3.30
CA VAL A 154 -10.00 -4.82 -4.67
C VAL A 154 -8.52 -4.48 -4.83
N ASN A 155 -7.83 -5.24 -5.68
CA ASN A 155 -6.40 -5.05 -5.94
C ASN A 155 -6.14 -3.91 -6.93
N GLY A 156 -4.86 -3.52 -7.09
CA GLY A 156 -4.51 -2.41 -7.97
C GLY A 156 -4.86 -2.64 -9.44
N PHE A 157 -4.82 -3.88 -9.93
CA PHE A 157 -5.22 -4.17 -11.31
C PHE A 157 -6.71 -3.96 -11.55
N GLU A 158 -7.56 -4.28 -10.59
CA GLU A 158 -9.01 -4.01 -10.70
C GLU A 158 -9.29 -2.50 -10.74
N VAL A 159 -8.49 -1.70 -10.02
CA VAL A 159 -8.54 -0.22 -10.12
C VAL A 159 -8.08 0.24 -11.51
N LEU A 160 -6.98 -0.30 -12.05
CA LEU A 160 -6.48 0.03 -13.38
C LEU A 160 -7.47 -0.38 -14.49
N ASP A 161 -8.13 -1.53 -14.37
CA ASP A 161 -9.17 -1.97 -15.29
C ASP A 161 -10.39 -1.03 -15.24
N TYR A 162 -10.82 -0.62 -14.05
CA TYR A 162 -11.86 0.37 -13.89
C TYR A 162 -11.50 1.70 -14.57
N PHE A 163 -10.28 2.19 -14.37
CA PHE A 163 -9.76 3.42 -14.98
C PHE A 163 -9.73 3.33 -16.50
N LYS A 164 -9.31 2.19 -17.04
CA LYS A 164 -9.28 1.93 -18.49
C LYS A 164 -10.67 1.93 -19.09
N ASN A 165 -11.62 1.26 -18.42
CA ASN A 165 -13.00 1.14 -18.92
C ASN A 165 -13.80 2.44 -18.83
N ASN A 166 -13.35 3.42 -18.04
CA ASN A 166 -14.00 4.72 -17.84
C ASN A 166 -13.16 5.91 -18.32
N ASP A 167 -12.07 5.68 -19.06
CA ASP A 167 -11.14 6.70 -19.61
C ASP A 167 -10.60 7.69 -18.56
N LEU A 168 -10.29 7.19 -17.34
CA LEU A 168 -9.94 8.02 -16.19
C LEU A 168 -8.44 8.36 -16.09
N PHE A 169 -7.55 7.73 -16.85
CA PHE A 169 -6.11 7.95 -16.75
C PHE A 169 -5.68 9.38 -17.08
N THR A 170 -6.37 10.06 -18.00
CA THR A 170 -6.11 11.46 -18.32
C THR A 170 -6.50 12.38 -17.17
N LYS A 171 -7.59 12.08 -16.48
CA LYS A 171 -8.07 12.88 -15.34
C LYS A 171 -7.27 12.62 -14.07
N TYR A 172 -6.85 11.38 -13.87
CA TYR A 172 -6.10 10.93 -12.69
C TYR A 172 -4.83 10.20 -13.12
N PRO A 173 -3.78 10.94 -13.52
CA PRO A 173 -2.48 10.34 -13.83
C PRO A 173 -2.03 9.45 -12.69
N THR A 174 -1.62 8.22 -13.01
CA THR A 174 -1.37 7.17 -12.03
C THR A 174 0.05 6.65 -12.16
N SER A 175 0.77 6.57 -11.04
CA SER A 175 2.01 5.82 -10.90
C SER A 175 1.83 4.68 -9.91
N ILE A 176 2.54 3.59 -10.17
CA ILE A 176 2.47 2.37 -9.37
C ILE A 176 3.56 2.37 -8.30
N ILE A 177 3.23 1.84 -7.12
CA ILE A 177 4.19 1.54 -6.05
C ILE A 177 4.07 0.05 -5.74
N THR A 178 5.11 -0.76 -6.02
CA THR A 178 5.01 -2.22 -5.85
C THR A 178 6.31 -2.85 -5.37
N GLY A 179 6.26 -4.11 -4.93
CA GLY A 179 7.43 -4.85 -4.48
C GLY A 179 8.37 -5.27 -5.62
N VAL A 180 9.67 -5.39 -5.33
CA VAL A 180 10.73 -5.75 -6.29
C VAL A 180 10.55 -7.18 -6.83
N ASP A 181 9.94 -8.07 -6.04
CA ASP A 181 9.81 -9.48 -6.37
C ASP A 181 8.65 -9.79 -7.32
N ASP A 182 7.87 -8.78 -7.69
CA ASP A 182 6.63 -8.92 -8.47
C ASP A 182 6.83 -8.57 -9.96
N LYS A 183 7.78 -9.24 -10.60
CA LYS A 183 8.11 -8.99 -12.02
C LYS A 183 6.93 -9.17 -12.96
N GLU A 184 6.11 -10.19 -12.73
CA GLU A 184 4.93 -10.46 -13.55
C GLU A 184 3.91 -9.33 -13.47
N SER A 185 3.63 -8.83 -12.27
CA SER A 185 2.75 -7.68 -12.06
C SER A 185 3.32 -6.40 -12.67
N ILE A 186 4.64 -6.20 -12.60
CA ILE A 186 5.31 -5.05 -13.24
C ILE A 186 5.10 -5.10 -14.76
N GLU A 187 5.37 -6.23 -15.40
CA GLU A 187 5.18 -6.41 -16.83
C GLU A 187 3.70 -6.23 -17.25
N LYS A 188 2.78 -6.71 -16.43
CA LYS A 188 1.34 -6.52 -16.64
C LYS A 188 0.94 -5.05 -16.49
N ALA A 189 1.48 -4.33 -15.52
CA ALA A 189 1.19 -2.91 -15.27
C ALA A 189 1.59 -2.01 -16.45
N TYR A 190 2.67 -2.31 -17.15
CA TYR A 190 3.07 -1.57 -18.35
C TYR A 190 2.09 -1.67 -19.53
N LYS A 191 1.07 -2.54 -19.46
CA LYS A 191 0.00 -2.60 -20.47
C LYS A 191 -1.10 -1.54 -20.25
N TYR A 192 -1.02 -0.79 -19.15
CA TYR A 192 -1.91 0.32 -18.83
C TYR A 192 -1.18 1.66 -19.08
N PRO A 193 -1.90 2.76 -19.32
CA PRO A 193 -1.30 4.08 -19.52
C PRO A 193 -0.89 4.71 -18.18
N ILE A 194 -0.07 3.99 -17.41
CA ILE A 194 0.55 4.48 -16.18
C ILE A 194 1.75 5.36 -16.48
N ILE A 195 2.09 6.26 -15.59
CA ILE A 195 3.17 7.24 -15.78
C ILE A 195 4.54 6.68 -15.39
N ASP A 196 4.61 6.03 -14.23
CA ASP A 196 5.86 5.44 -13.72
C ASP A 196 5.59 4.27 -12.78
N ILE A 197 6.64 3.51 -12.49
CA ILE A 197 6.62 2.46 -11.46
C ILE A 197 7.73 2.73 -10.46
N LEU A 198 7.38 2.78 -9.16
CA LEU A 198 8.30 2.89 -8.04
C LEU A 198 8.37 1.57 -7.31
N LEU A 199 9.56 1.02 -7.19
CA LEU A 199 9.77 -0.25 -6.50
C LEU A 199 9.99 -0.03 -5.00
N LYS A 200 9.32 -0.82 -4.16
CA LYS A 200 9.60 -0.92 -2.73
C LYS A 200 10.85 -1.80 -2.51
N PRO A 201 11.81 -1.40 -1.66
CA PRO A 201 11.82 -0.19 -0.82
C PRO A 201 12.27 1.05 -1.58
N PHE A 202 11.69 2.20 -1.24
CA PHE A 202 12.04 3.52 -1.80
C PHE A 202 12.28 4.55 -0.70
N ASN A 203 12.98 5.63 -1.02
CA ASN A 203 13.23 6.74 -0.11
C ASN A 203 12.44 8.00 -0.52
N GLU A 204 12.56 9.06 0.28
CA GLU A 204 11.88 10.35 0.04
C GLU A 204 12.19 10.94 -1.34
N ARG A 205 13.45 10.84 -1.79
CA ARG A 205 13.87 11.38 -3.09
C ARG A 205 13.20 10.63 -4.24
N ASP A 206 13.08 9.31 -4.12
CA ASP A 206 12.48 8.47 -5.15
C ASP A 206 10.99 8.77 -5.32
N ILE A 207 10.25 8.85 -4.22
CA ILE A 207 8.80 9.12 -4.27
C ILE A 207 8.51 10.56 -4.73
N LYS A 208 9.33 11.55 -4.35
CA LYS A 208 9.22 12.92 -4.84
C LYS A 208 9.40 12.99 -6.35
N ARG A 209 10.41 12.32 -6.90
CA ARG A 209 10.67 12.24 -8.35
C ARG A 209 9.49 11.60 -9.09
N VAL A 210 8.94 10.51 -8.58
CA VAL A 210 7.81 9.81 -9.22
C VAL A 210 6.56 10.67 -9.18
N LEU A 211 6.23 11.30 -8.04
CA LEU A 211 5.07 12.19 -7.96
C LEU A 211 5.21 13.40 -8.89
N GLU A 212 6.37 14.03 -8.95
CA GLU A 212 6.64 15.15 -9.87
C GLU A 212 6.40 14.73 -11.33
N LYS A 213 6.91 13.56 -11.73
CA LYS A 213 6.69 13.01 -13.07
C LYS A 213 5.22 12.74 -13.34
N THR A 214 4.49 12.22 -12.34
CA THR A 214 3.06 11.93 -12.45
C THR A 214 2.24 13.22 -12.65
N LEU A 215 2.56 14.26 -11.89
CA LEU A 215 1.89 15.57 -11.97
C LEU A 215 2.18 16.32 -13.28
N ASN A 216 3.40 16.20 -13.82
CA ASN A 216 3.81 16.89 -15.04
C ASN A 216 3.23 16.28 -16.33
N ASN A 217 2.60 15.10 -16.24
CA ASN A 217 1.88 14.47 -17.37
C ASN A 217 0.39 14.90 -17.47
N ILE A 218 -0.01 15.93 -16.77
CA ILE A 218 -1.33 16.59 -16.99
C ILE A 218 -1.15 17.48 -18.23
N MET A 219 -1.51 16.94 -19.39
CA MET A 219 -1.68 17.74 -20.62
C MET A 219 -3.04 18.40 -20.64
#